data_7b709839329f14264d3f1502be426264
#
_entry.id   7b709839329f14264d3f1502be426264
#
_cell.length_a   1.000
_cell.length_b   1.000
_cell.length_c   1.000
_cell.angle_alpha   90.00
_cell.angle_beta   90.00
_cell.angle_gamma   90.00
#
_symmetry.space_group_name_H-M   'P 1'
#
loop_
_entity.id
_entity.type
_entity.pdbx_description
1 polymer ?
#
loop_
_entity_poly.entity_id
_entity_poly.type
_entity_poly.pdbx_seq_one_letter_code
_entity_poly.pdbx_strand_id
1 'polypeptide(L)'
;MVKIQVYYCMKKIIYRFVALTAIFIGLSACKKDEVILNLTYESEEIAAEGKEVVMSVESNTDWTAASSADWVLVQPEQGSGNATLVVTVSANKVEEARKATVTLLGGGLTSEVTISQAPYVLKVPEAADAIEGKEQGAAGETIVLSVAEIPHAHTYKWYRDGKEVQNTEERTLSVIAGGTYTVAGENGLGEGPKSPEKKVSFSTDYVFDTANASYEGGDYNNAYKVEFSKSIDEQTEIGATVIFYEEKPDYKNIILPARSYKAIPPYLNDYTAVGTIATNNEYALEGTRFYIKKDGQIVSETVNYVKENGGTLEVAYVGGTYTIKGSLDCFVTTTEVDPDWGEYQVPVDSGTFTFEYSGKLEFENNWRDWGVYYFDEDFLDDDYDLGKVSEAYLKYGGTKDYGTPVWGLELWGGDQSTAGYDVFATFFAARDTIPEGRYTIASEPGKAVRGTAERGYYLKPAYYGMNCKRWNPEISDYDQAILGQPVQESYLDIEKTGEGEYTISYMLVDSRKHKITAKYSGHVEILGGNGASASSSPASLKSR
;
A
#
# COMPACT_ATOMS: atom_id res chain seq x y z
N MET A 1 30.19 11.81 44.11
CA MET A 1 30.08 11.22 45.48
C MET A 1 30.27 9.69 45.50
N VAL A 2 30.52 9.03 44.37
CA VAL A 2 30.67 7.55 44.24
C VAL A 2 32.15 7.09 44.39
N LYS A 3 33.15 7.97 44.23
CA LYS A 3 34.59 7.62 44.30
C LYS A 3 35.17 7.47 45.72
N ILE A 4 34.44 7.86 46.74
CA ILE A 4 34.93 7.83 48.13
C ILE A 4 34.53 6.53 48.86
N GLN A 5 33.50 5.86 48.41
CA GLN A 5 32.98 4.65 49.07
C GLN A 5 33.75 3.37 48.72
N VAL A 6 34.39 3.33 47.54
CA VAL A 6 35.21 2.19 47.10
C VAL A 6 36.55 2.13 47.87
N TYR A 7 37.08 3.29 48.29
CA TYR A 7 38.36 3.35 48.99
C TYR A 7 38.29 2.87 50.47
N TYR A 8 37.10 2.93 51.08
CA TYR A 8 36.89 2.50 52.47
C TYR A 8 36.65 0.99 52.60
N CYS A 9 36.15 0.33 51.58
CA CYS A 9 35.90 -1.11 51.58
C CYS A 9 37.21 -1.93 51.43
N MET A 10 38.17 -1.41 50.66
CA MET A 10 39.48 -2.07 50.47
C MET A 10 40.40 -2.01 51.69
N LYS A 11 40.25 -1.02 52.57
CA LYS A 11 41.09 -0.90 53.77
C LYS A 11 40.69 -1.84 54.91
N LYS A 12 39.48 -2.39 54.94
CA LYS A 12 39.05 -3.34 55.98
C LYS A 12 39.49 -4.79 55.75
N ILE A 13 39.92 -5.12 54.56
CA ILE A 13 40.36 -6.49 54.20
C ILE A 13 41.84 -6.71 54.51
N ILE A 14 42.67 -5.65 54.62
CA ILE A 14 44.13 -5.76 54.81
C ILE A 14 44.55 -5.90 56.27
N TYR A 15 43.69 -5.58 57.24
CA TYR A 15 44.08 -5.56 58.66
C TYR A 15 43.75 -6.83 59.49
N ARG A 16 43.32 -7.94 58.86
CA ARG A 16 43.05 -9.20 59.60
C ARG A 16 44.07 -10.32 59.37
N PHE A 17 45.22 -10.06 58.74
CA PHE A 17 46.20 -11.09 58.40
C PHE A 17 47.60 -10.85 59.05
N VAL A 18 47.72 -10.08 60.11
CA VAL A 18 48.99 -9.97 60.89
C VAL A 18 48.72 -10.18 62.34
N ALA A 19 48.72 -11.40 62.80
CA ALA A 19 49.08 -11.82 64.15
C ALA A 19 48.97 -13.35 64.32
N LEU A 20 50.00 -14.11 63.96
CA LEU A 20 50.44 -15.29 64.70
C LEU A 20 51.73 -15.85 64.07
N THR A 21 52.86 -15.22 64.44
CA THR A 21 54.20 -15.83 64.34
C THR A 21 54.90 -15.70 65.67
N ALA A 22 54.96 -16.78 66.39
CA ALA A 22 56.08 -17.00 67.38
C ALA A 22 56.12 -18.47 67.82
N ILE A 23 57.23 -19.10 67.49
CA ILE A 23 57.95 -20.11 68.24
C ILE A 23 57.42 -21.55 68.27
N PHE A 24 58.11 -22.43 67.52
CA PHE A 24 58.65 -23.67 68.07
C PHE A 24 59.88 -24.12 67.27
N ILE A 25 61.08 -24.05 67.87
CA ILE A 25 62.28 -24.72 67.42
C ILE A 25 62.35 -26.07 68.14
N GLY A 26 62.54 -27.14 67.40
CA GLY A 26 63.06 -28.36 67.98
C GLY A 26 62.44 -29.67 67.50
N LEU A 27 63.29 -30.44 66.87
CA LEU A 27 63.25 -31.88 66.59
C LEU A 27 62.97 -32.27 65.13
N SER A 28 64.11 -32.43 64.37
CA SER A 28 64.17 -33.19 63.15
C SER A 28 63.75 -34.65 63.40
N ALA A 29 62.55 -34.95 63.08
CA ALA A 29 62.12 -36.27 62.65
C ALA A 29 61.68 -36.10 61.20
N CYS A 30 62.22 -36.84 60.23
CA CYS A 30 61.71 -36.97 58.88
C CYS A 30 60.22 -37.38 58.90
N LYS A 31 59.31 -36.41 59.07
CA LYS A 31 57.94 -36.56 58.77
C LYS A 31 57.82 -36.35 57.23
N LYS A 32 57.39 -37.37 56.53
CA LYS A 32 56.85 -37.21 55.19
C LYS A 32 55.85 -36.07 55.27
N ASP A 33 56.17 -34.94 54.64
CA ASP A 33 55.24 -33.79 54.68
C ASP A 33 53.88 -34.29 54.22
N GLU A 34 52.90 -34.14 55.12
CA GLU A 34 51.52 -34.53 54.80
C GLU A 34 51.02 -33.63 53.60
N VAL A 35 50.55 -34.25 52.57
CA VAL A 35 50.05 -33.51 51.44
C VAL A 35 48.79 -32.79 51.84
N ILE A 36 48.76 -31.48 51.66
CA ILE A 36 47.59 -30.62 51.89
C ILE A 36 47.02 -30.23 50.57
N LEU A 37 45.69 -30.46 50.38
CA LEU A 37 44.94 -30.01 49.21
C LEU A 37 43.51 -29.74 49.64
N ASN A 38 43.15 -28.49 49.83
CA ASN A 38 41.80 -28.06 50.20
C ASN A 38 41.30 -26.97 49.24
N LEU A 39 40.06 -27.13 48.79
CA LEU A 39 39.31 -26.12 48.05
C LEU A 39 38.19 -25.63 48.96
N THR A 40 38.12 -24.34 49.20
CA THR A 40 37.10 -23.75 50.09
C THR A 40 36.33 -22.65 49.36
N TYR A 41 35.02 -22.66 49.57
CA TYR A 41 34.09 -21.68 49.07
C TYR A 41 32.96 -21.47 50.09
N GLU A 42 32.60 -20.22 50.36
CA GLU A 42 31.40 -19.94 51.15
C GLU A 42 30.18 -20.23 50.24
N SER A 43 29.57 -21.39 50.45
CA SER A 43 28.48 -21.90 49.62
C SER A 43 27.25 -21.01 49.73
N GLU A 44 26.92 -20.32 48.66
CA GLU A 44 25.63 -19.68 48.45
C GLU A 44 25.02 -20.16 47.14
N GLU A 45 23.71 -20.16 47.04
CA GLU A 45 23.03 -20.41 45.78
C GLU A 45 23.26 -19.22 44.85
N ILE A 46 23.77 -19.47 43.66
CA ILE A 46 24.02 -18.46 42.65
C ILE A 46 22.72 -18.20 41.92
N ALA A 47 22.36 -16.94 41.74
CA ALA A 47 21.19 -16.54 40.95
C ALA A 47 21.28 -16.99 39.48
N ALA A 48 20.15 -17.08 38.80
CA ALA A 48 20.08 -17.53 37.41
C ALA A 48 20.95 -16.70 36.44
N GLU A 49 21.15 -15.41 36.72
CA GLU A 49 21.96 -14.50 35.91
C GLU A 49 23.44 -14.89 35.88
N GLY A 50 23.88 -15.71 36.85
CA GLY A 50 25.28 -16.08 37.00
C GLY A 50 26.10 -14.98 37.70
N LYS A 51 27.30 -15.28 38.05
CA LYS A 51 28.30 -14.33 38.59
C LYS A 51 29.69 -14.94 38.63
N GLU A 52 30.68 -14.12 38.90
CA GLU A 52 32.00 -14.58 39.30
C GLU A 52 32.03 -14.84 40.80
N VAL A 53 32.62 -15.96 41.20
CA VAL A 53 32.88 -16.30 42.59
C VAL A 53 34.36 -16.64 42.78
N VAL A 54 34.86 -16.45 44.00
CA VAL A 54 36.25 -16.69 44.36
C VAL A 54 36.32 -17.87 45.29
N MET A 55 37.21 -18.83 44.99
CA MET A 55 37.50 -19.99 45.81
C MET A 55 38.95 -19.95 46.29
N SER A 56 39.20 -20.37 47.52
CA SER A 56 40.54 -20.42 48.08
C SER A 56 41.11 -21.83 48.00
N VAL A 57 42.33 -21.93 47.48
CA VAL A 57 43.12 -23.15 47.44
C VAL A 57 44.18 -23.07 48.55
N GLU A 58 44.18 -24.04 49.45
CA GLU A 58 45.25 -24.30 50.38
C GLU A 58 45.94 -25.59 49.97
N SER A 59 47.21 -25.48 49.57
CA SER A 59 47.95 -26.63 49.05
C SER A 59 49.46 -26.46 49.30
N ASN A 60 50.14 -27.57 49.44
CA ASN A 60 51.64 -27.62 49.48
C ASN A 60 52.18 -28.46 48.31
N THR A 61 51.39 -28.71 47.30
CA THR A 61 51.74 -29.48 46.08
C THR A 61 51.23 -28.78 44.82
N ASP A 62 51.67 -29.28 43.65
CA ASP A 62 51.11 -28.91 42.36
C ASP A 62 49.69 -29.48 42.25
N TRP A 63 48.80 -28.69 41.61
CA TRP A 63 47.41 -29.04 41.48
C TRP A 63 46.84 -28.61 40.13
N THR A 64 45.75 -29.28 39.72
CA THR A 64 44.90 -28.88 38.60
C THR A 64 43.45 -28.71 39.05
N ALA A 65 42.76 -27.76 38.47
CA ALA A 65 41.35 -27.47 38.76
C ALA A 65 40.51 -27.63 37.50
N ALA A 66 39.34 -28.24 37.61
CA ALA A 66 38.41 -28.40 36.53
C ALA A 66 36.95 -28.34 37.03
N SER A 67 36.05 -27.97 36.15
CA SER A 67 34.61 -28.04 36.38
C SER A 67 33.99 -29.26 35.71
N SER A 68 32.95 -29.81 36.30
CA SER A 68 32.14 -30.88 35.75
C SER A 68 31.15 -30.41 34.67
N ALA A 69 31.06 -29.09 34.41
CA ALA A 69 30.10 -28.52 33.50
C ALA A 69 30.64 -27.29 32.76
N ASP A 70 30.30 -27.16 31.47
CA ASP A 70 30.77 -26.12 30.56
C ASP A 70 30.30 -24.70 30.94
N TRP A 71 29.25 -24.59 31.73
CA TRP A 71 28.71 -23.33 32.21
C TRP A 71 29.43 -22.76 33.43
N VAL A 72 30.47 -23.47 33.93
CA VAL A 72 31.36 -23.05 35.04
C VAL A 72 32.80 -23.08 34.54
N LEU A 73 33.38 -21.91 34.34
CA LEU A 73 34.78 -21.73 33.95
C LEU A 73 35.64 -21.47 35.17
N VAL A 74 36.73 -22.23 35.33
CA VAL A 74 37.66 -22.13 36.48
C VAL A 74 39.00 -21.60 36.01
N GLN A 75 39.50 -20.57 36.64
CA GLN A 75 40.82 -19.99 36.32
C GLN A 75 41.61 -19.64 37.58
N PRO A 76 42.93 -19.95 37.67
CA PRO A 76 43.68 -20.76 36.68
C PRO A 76 43.33 -22.27 36.80
N GLU A 77 43.49 -22.99 35.70
CA GLU A 77 43.23 -24.45 35.63
C GLU A 77 44.35 -25.29 36.31
N GLN A 78 45.49 -24.69 36.63
CA GLN A 78 46.61 -25.35 37.29
C GLN A 78 47.43 -24.35 38.13
N GLY A 79 48.10 -24.83 39.15
CA GLY A 79 48.96 -24.03 39.99
C GLY A 79 49.79 -24.86 40.94
N SER A 80 50.51 -24.20 41.84
CA SER A 80 51.33 -24.83 42.90
C SER A 80 51.18 -24.05 44.19
N GLY A 81 51.03 -24.74 45.30
CA GLY A 81 50.83 -24.11 46.62
C GLY A 81 49.46 -23.41 46.76
N ASN A 82 49.39 -22.49 47.71
CA ASN A 82 48.18 -21.73 47.96
C ASN A 82 47.87 -20.77 46.79
N ALA A 83 46.60 -20.70 46.44
CA ALA A 83 46.12 -19.85 45.33
C ALA A 83 44.68 -19.41 45.54
N THR A 84 44.23 -18.59 44.59
CA THR A 84 42.83 -18.18 44.47
C THR A 84 42.33 -18.57 43.07
N LEU A 85 41.21 -19.25 43.02
CA LEU A 85 40.52 -19.53 41.76
C LEU A 85 39.42 -18.50 41.57
N VAL A 86 39.34 -17.94 40.36
CA VAL A 86 38.18 -17.18 39.90
C VAL A 86 37.32 -18.17 39.11
N VAL A 87 36.10 -18.30 39.53
CA VAL A 87 35.12 -19.21 38.92
C VAL A 87 33.98 -18.41 38.33
N THR A 88 33.91 -18.38 37.01
CA THR A 88 32.85 -17.67 36.28
C THR A 88 31.68 -18.62 36.04
N VAL A 89 30.51 -18.28 36.57
CA VAL A 89 29.26 -19.05 36.40
C VAL A 89 28.39 -18.32 35.37
N SER A 90 28.17 -18.96 34.22
CA SER A 90 27.33 -18.41 33.15
C SER A 90 25.85 -18.41 33.54
N ALA A 91 25.04 -17.53 32.91
CA ALA A 91 23.60 -17.47 33.15
C ALA A 91 22.89 -18.82 32.88
N ASN A 92 22.01 -19.19 33.79
CA ASN A 92 21.08 -20.30 33.60
C ASN A 92 19.85 -19.81 32.85
N LYS A 93 19.61 -20.33 31.64
CA LYS A 93 18.49 -19.93 30.77
C LYS A 93 17.35 -20.94 30.78
N VAL A 94 17.41 -21.97 31.64
CA VAL A 94 16.39 -22.99 31.78
C VAL A 94 15.68 -22.91 33.12
N GLU A 95 14.43 -23.36 33.16
CA GLU A 95 13.56 -23.29 34.35
C GLU A 95 13.91 -24.35 35.42
N GLU A 96 15.05 -25.02 35.27
CA GLU A 96 15.54 -26.01 36.21
C GLU A 96 16.82 -25.52 36.92
N ALA A 97 16.89 -25.74 38.23
CA ALA A 97 18.12 -25.52 39.00
C ALA A 97 19.21 -26.48 38.53
N ARG A 98 20.45 -26.01 38.46
CA ARG A 98 21.57 -26.81 38.01
C ARG A 98 22.73 -26.80 39.01
N LYS A 99 23.51 -27.87 38.97
CA LYS A 99 24.69 -28.02 39.86
C LYS A 99 25.91 -28.40 39.02
N ALA A 100 27.05 -27.92 39.45
CA ALA A 100 28.34 -28.32 38.92
C ALA A 100 29.32 -28.52 40.08
N THR A 101 30.28 -29.38 39.88
CA THR A 101 31.35 -29.63 40.83
C THR A 101 32.66 -29.04 40.31
N VAL A 102 33.29 -28.21 41.08
CA VAL A 102 34.69 -27.78 40.86
C VAL A 102 35.58 -28.75 41.60
N THR A 103 36.44 -29.46 40.91
CA THR A 103 37.34 -30.46 41.43
C THR A 103 38.78 -29.97 41.37
N LEU A 104 39.48 -30.04 42.48
CA LEU A 104 40.91 -29.78 42.60
C LEU A 104 41.65 -31.12 42.78
N LEU A 105 42.63 -31.39 41.95
CA LEU A 105 43.45 -32.61 42.00
C LEU A 105 44.91 -32.27 42.20
N GLY A 106 45.59 -32.89 43.18
CA GLY A 106 47.02 -32.67 43.43
C GLY A 106 47.58 -33.62 44.47
N GLY A 107 48.84 -34.00 44.38
CA GLY A 107 49.52 -34.85 45.33
C GLY A 107 48.84 -36.20 45.64
N GLY A 108 47.94 -36.68 44.75
CA GLY A 108 47.14 -37.88 44.94
C GLY A 108 45.86 -37.67 45.77
N LEU A 109 45.53 -36.42 46.12
CA LEU A 109 44.30 -36.02 46.82
C LEU A 109 43.33 -35.35 45.84
N THR A 110 42.06 -35.35 46.21
CA THR A 110 40.96 -34.67 45.53
C THR A 110 40.20 -33.81 46.54
N SER A 111 39.93 -32.55 46.16
CA SER A 111 39.03 -31.66 46.91
C SER A 111 37.98 -31.11 46.01
N GLU A 112 36.73 -31.11 46.43
CA GLU A 112 35.58 -30.78 45.60
C GLU A 112 34.67 -29.74 46.26
N VAL A 113 34.16 -28.82 45.45
CA VAL A 113 33.15 -27.84 45.84
C VAL A 113 32.00 -27.91 44.87
N THR A 114 30.78 -27.99 45.35
CA THR A 114 29.59 -27.94 44.54
C THR A 114 29.08 -26.50 44.42
N ILE A 115 28.88 -26.06 43.20
CA ILE A 115 28.17 -24.84 42.83
C ILE A 115 26.73 -25.19 42.51
N SER A 116 25.80 -24.49 43.18
CA SER A 116 24.36 -24.59 42.90
C SER A 116 23.89 -23.29 42.28
N GLN A 117 23.14 -23.37 41.17
CA GLN A 117 22.57 -22.20 40.49
C GLN A 117 21.06 -22.35 40.43
N ALA A 118 20.35 -21.27 40.78
CA ALA A 118 18.89 -21.21 40.72
C ALA A 118 18.35 -21.41 39.31
N PRO A 119 17.11 -21.88 39.18
CA PRO A 119 16.44 -21.93 37.87
C PRO A 119 16.18 -20.53 37.35
N TYR A 120 16.13 -20.39 36.02
CA TYR A 120 15.57 -19.20 35.40
C TYR A 120 14.06 -19.15 35.72
N VAL A 121 13.62 -18.03 36.26
CA VAL A 121 12.20 -17.78 36.49
C VAL A 121 11.76 -16.71 35.50
N LEU A 122 10.91 -17.12 34.55
CA LEU A 122 10.30 -16.16 33.65
C LEU A 122 9.47 -15.18 34.47
N LYS A 123 9.67 -13.88 34.26
CA LYS A 123 8.90 -12.81 34.88
C LYS A 123 8.22 -11.99 33.79
N VAL A 124 7.11 -11.36 34.13
CA VAL A 124 6.50 -10.35 33.25
C VAL A 124 7.53 -9.27 32.97
N PRO A 125 7.65 -8.77 31.73
CA PRO A 125 8.58 -7.71 31.41
C PRO A 125 8.41 -6.48 32.31
N GLU A 126 9.50 -5.83 32.62
CA GLU A 126 9.49 -4.59 33.41
C GLU A 126 8.97 -3.42 32.56
N ALA A 127 8.75 -2.28 33.20
CA ALA A 127 8.34 -1.07 32.47
C ALA A 127 9.45 -0.62 31.52
N ALA A 128 9.07 -0.25 30.31
CA ALA A 128 9.98 0.34 29.35
C ALA A 128 10.41 1.75 29.79
N ASP A 129 11.67 2.08 29.54
CA ASP A 129 12.17 3.45 29.67
C ASP A 129 11.57 4.38 28.60
N ALA A 130 11.90 5.67 28.68
CA ALA A 130 11.48 6.64 27.68
C ALA A 130 12.02 6.27 26.29
N ILE A 131 11.17 6.44 25.28
CA ILE A 131 11.54 6.25 23.88
C ILE A 131 12.50 7.37 23.45
N GLU A 132 13.62 7.00 22.85
CA GLU A 132 14.56 7.91 22.23
C GLU A 132 14.25 8.11 20.74
N GLY A 133 14.74 9.21 20.17
CA GLY A 133 14.54 9.57 18.76
C GLY A 133 14.06 11.00 18.61
N LYS A 134 14.06 11.48 17.35
CA LYS A 134 13.56 12.82 17.03
C LYS A 134 12.06 12.95 17.31
N GLU A 135 11.62 14.16 17.67
CA GLU A 135 10.20 14.50 17.86
C GLU A 135 9.59 15.16 16.63
N GLN A 136 10.44 15.69 15.75
CA GLN A 136 9.99 16.37 14.52
C GLN A 136 10.84 15.93 13.34
N GLY A 137 10.17 15.70 12.21
CA GLY A 137 10.77 15.36 10.93
C GLY A 137 10.23 16.21 9.79
N ALA A 138 10.95 16.22 8.66
CA ALA A 138 10.42 16.76 7.41
C ALA A 138 9.34 15.82 6.84
N ALA A 139 8.49 16.32 5.93
CA ALA A 139 7.56 15.46 5.21
C ALA A 139 8.32 14.35 4.46
N GLY A 140 7.93 13.10 4.67
CA GLY A 140 8.57 11.93 4.07
C GLY A 140 9.88 11.47 4.74
N GLU A 141 10.41 12.20 5.73
CA GLU A 141 11.56 11.75 6.51
C GLU A 141 11.21 10.47 7.29
N THR A 142 12.14 9.53 7.36
CA THR A 142 12.02 8.39 8.27
C THR A 142 12.70 8.72 9.59
N ILE A 143 11.94 8.72 10.69
CA ILE A 143 12.47 8.83 12.04
C ILE A 143 12.61 7.43 12.62
N VAL A 144 13.76 7.13 13.22
CA VAL A 144 13.97 5.90 13.99
C VAL A 144 13.77 6.19 15.46
N LEU A 145 12.81 5.52 16.06
CA LEU A 145 12.56 5.48 17.49
C LEU A 145 13.28 4.26 18.07
N SER A 146 13.80 4.36 19.30
CA SER A 146 14.47 3.27 19.99
C SER A 146 14.14 3.27 21.48
N VAL A 147 14.27 2.10 22.11
CA VAL A 147 14.11 1.92 23.54
C VAL A 147 15.29 1.10 24.07
N ALA A 148 15.66 1.34 25.32
CA ALA A 148 16.63 0.50 26.04
C ALA A 148 16.11 -0.94 26.16
N GLU A 149 17.00 -1.88 26.48
CA GLU A 149 16.59 -3.27 26.75
C GLU A 149 15.60 -3.31 27.92
N ILE A 150 14.43 -3.89 27.67
CA ILE A 150 13.41 -4.09 28.72
C ILE A 150 13.68 -5.44 29.37
N PRO A 151 14.01 -5.48 30.69
CA PRO A 151 14.26 -6.74 31.39
C PRO A 151 13.10 -7.72 31.21
N HIS A 152 13.45 -8.98 30.96
CA HIS A 152 12.53 -10.09 30.73
C HIS A 152 11.67 -10.02 29.46
N ALA A 153 11.83 -9.01 28.60
CA ALA A 153 11.17 -8.96 27.31
C ALA A 153 11.82 -9.93 26.32
N HIS A 154 10.99 -10.59 25.52
CA HIS A 154 11.40 -11.38 24.35
C HIS A 154 11.17 -10.60 23.06
N THR A 155 10.05 -9.88 22.99
CA THR A 155 9.70 -8.98 21.89
C THR A 155 9.34 -7.60 22.41
N TYR A 156 9.37 -6.61 21.48
CA TYR A 156 9.04 -5.21 21.73
C TYR A 156 7.81 -4.85 20.92
N LYS A 157 6.74 -4.53 21.63
CA LYS A 157 5.43 -4.25 21.09
C LYS A 157 5.18 -2.75 21.05
N TRP A 158 5.23 -2.20 19.83
CA TRP A 158 5.11 -0.77 19.60
C TRP A 158 3.68 -0.37 19.29
N TYR A 159 3.26 0.78 19.78
CA TYR A 159 1.94 1.33 19.60
C TYR A 159 2.04 2.76 19.05
N ARG A 160 1.09 3.11 18.18
CA ARG A 160 0.82 4.49 17.76
C ARG A 160 -0.63 4.82 18.07
N ASP A 161 -0.88 5.91 18.81
CA ASP A 161 -2.22 6.35 19.23
C ASP A 161 -3.04 5.22 19.86
N GLY A 162 -2.37 4.37 20.64
CA GLY A 162 -2.94 3.23 21.35
C GLY A 162 -3.13 1.96 20.50
N LYS A 163 -2.94 2.00 19.19
CA LYS A 163 -3.01 0.83 18.29
C LYS A 163 -1.63 0.23 18.10
N GLU A 164 -1.54 -1.11 18.13
CA GLU A 164 -0.30 -1.84 17.83
C GLU A 164 0.11 -1.61 16.37
N VAL A 165 1.40 -1.31 16.16
CA VAL A 165 1.99 -1.08 14.83
C VAL A 165 3.14 -2.03 14.53
N GLN A 166 3.81 -2.58 15.55
CA GLN A 166 4.90 -3.54 15.38
C GLN A 166 5.05 -4.39 16.65
N ASN A 167 5.38 -5.69 16.48
CA ASN A 167 5.81 -6.58 17.55
C ASN A 167 6.97 -7.45 17.04
N THR A 168 8.18 -7.16 17.44
CA THR A 168 9.42 -7.82 16.96
C THR A 168 10.45 -7.94 18.07
N GLU A 169 11.52 -8.68 17.82
CA GLU A 169 12.69 -8.75 18.73
C GLU A 169 13.55 -7.49 18.70
N GLU A 170 13.34 -6.60 17.71
CA GLU A 170 14.11 -5.36 17.56
C GLU A 170 13.60 -4.26 18.48
N ARG A 171 14.54 -3.52 19.08
CA ARG A 171 14.28 -2.40 19.98
C ARG A 171 14.04 -1.07 19.26
N THR A 172 13.83 -1.11 17.96
CA THR A 172 13.68 0.07 17.12
C THR A 172 12.40 0.01 16.30
N LEU A 173 11.82 1.18 16.03
CA LEU A 173 10.69 1.38 15.14
C LEU A 173 11.01 2.52 14.16
N SER A 174 10.91 2.25 12.87
CA SER A 174 11.01 3.28 11.83
C SER A 174 9.64 3.86 11.55
N VAL A 175 9.47 5.17 11.68
CA VAL A 175 8.19 5.87 11.53
C VAL A 175 8.27 6.99 10.51
N ILE A 176 7.21 7.15 9.71
CA ILE A 176 7.01 8.21 8.72
C ILE A 176 5.68 8.96 8.93
N ALA A 177 4.91 8.55 9.92
CA ALA A 177 3.64 9.16 10.28
C ALA A 177 3.70 9.76 11.69
N GLY A 178 3.07 10.91 11.89
CA GLY A 178 2.92 11.53 13.22
C GLY A 178 2.00 10.72 14.13
N GLY A 179 2.14 10.94 15.43
CA GLY A 179 1.30 10.31 16.45
C GLY A 179 1.97 10.23 17.82
N THR A 180 1.28 9.62 18.75
CA THR A 180 1.78 9.34 20.10
C THR A 180 2.23 7.88 20.18
N TYR A 181 3.53 7.67 20.39
CA TYR A 181 4.14 6.34 20.41
C TYR A 181 4.40 5.86 21.82
N THR A 182 4.14 4.59 22.07
CA THR A 182 4.52 3.86 23.28
C THR A 182 5.06 2.48 22.91
N VAL A 183 5.88 1.88 23.77
CA VAL A 183 6.40 0.53 23.61
C VAL A 183 6.27 -0.25 24.90
N ALA A 184 6.04 -1.54 24.83
CA ALA A 184 6.06 -2.48 25.95
C ALA A 184 6.90 -3.71 25.60
N GLY A 185 7.53 -4.32 26.58
CA GLY A 185 8.10 -5.65 26.42
C GLY A 185 7.01 -6.71 26.47
N GLU A 186 7.16 -7.79 25.71
CA GLU A 186 6.27 -8.94 25.75
C GLU A 186 7.08 -10.25 25.84
N ASN A 187 6.57 -11.22 26.59
CA ASN A 187 7.10 -12.58 26.66
C ASN A 187 5.97 -13.62 26.86
N GLY A 188 6.31 -14.89 27.15
CA GLY A 188 5.34 -15.95 27.35
C GLY A 188 4.35 -15.76 28.52
N LEU A 189 4.59 -14.81 29.43
CA LEU A 189 3.67 -14.44 30.52
C LEU A 189 2.76 -13.25 30.15
N GLY A 190 3.03 -12.59 29.03
CA GLY A 190 2.24 -11.46 28.53
C GLY A 190 3.04 -10.17 28.37
N GLU A 191 2.31 -9.08 28.19
CA GLU A 191 2.82 -7.73 27.99
C GLU A 191 3.10 -7.04 29.33
N GLY A 192 4.26 -6.38 29.42
CA GLY A 192 4.64 -5.52 30.53
C GLY A 192 4.01 -4.12 30.45
N PRO A 193 4.31 -3.24 31.41
CA PRO A 193 3.86 -1.85 31.37
C PRO A 193 4.45 -1.10 30.17
N LYS A 194 3.65 -0.22 29.55
CA LYS A 194 4.08 0.64 28.46
C LYS A 194 5.05 1.73 28.92
N SER A 195 5.90 2.16 28.00
CA SER A 195 6.77 3.33 28.18
C SER A 195 5.96 4.62 28.41
N PRO A 196 6.60 5.70 28.87
CA PRO A 196 6.09 7.05 28.70
C PRO A 196 5.81 7.34 27.23
N GLU A 197 4.83 8.21 26.98
CA GLU A 197 4.45 8.63 25.63
C GLU A 197 5.54 9.45 24.95
N LYS A 198 5.79 9.15 23.66
CA LYS A 198 6.66 9.91 22.78
C LYS A 198 5.82 10.49 21.65
N LYS A 199 5.68 11.80 21.60
CA LYS A 199 4.99 12.49 20.48
C LYS A 199 5.96 12.73 19.34
N VAL A 200 5.53 12.35 18.14
CA VAL A 200 6.27 12.57 16.89
C VAL A 200 5.37 13.32 15.94
N SER A 201 5.92 14.33 15.26
CA SER A 201 5.23 15.12 14.24
C SER A 201 6.10 15.28 13.00
N PHE A 202 5.46 15.47 11.85
CA PHE A 202 6.15 15.75 10.60
C PHE A 202 5.69 17.10 10.05
N SER A 203 6.59 17.75 9.29
CA SER A 203 6.24 18.99 8.59
C SER A 203 5.07 18.74 7.63
N THR A 204 4.17 19.71 7.59
CA THR A 204 3.09 19.80 6.61
C THR A 204 3.46 20.64 5.40
N ASP A 205 4.74 20.98 5.24
CA ASP A 205 5.26 21.74 4.11
C ASP A 205 5.65 20.79 2.97
N TYR A 206 4.87 20.82 1.90
CA TYR A 206 5.06 19.97 0.73
C TYR A 206 5.54 20.80 -0.46
N VAL A 207 6.78 20.58 -0.86
CA VAL A 207 7.40 21.18 -2.05
C VAL A 207 7.69 20.07 -3.05
N PHE A 208 7.09 20.17 -4.24
CA PHE A 208 7.18 19.18 -5.29
C PHE A 208 8.09 19.64 -6.44
N ASP A 209 8.72 18.68 -7.12
CA ASP A 209 9.59 18.94 -8.28
C ASP A 209 9.16 18.15 -9.53
N THR A 210 8.23 17.22 -9.39
CA THR A 210 7.71 16.38 -10.47
C THR A 210 6.18 16.44 -10.49
N ALA A 211 5.59 16.39 -11.69
CA ALA A 211 4.14 16.32 -11.83
C ALA A 211 3.75 15.52 -13.08
N ASN A 212 2.72 14.67 -12.93
CA ASN A 212 2.03 14.00 -14.02
C ASN A 212 0.63 14.58 -14.11
N ALA A 213 0.26 15.09 -15.28
CA ALA A 213 -0.99 15.80 -15.48
C ALA A 213 -1.86 15.11 -16.52
N SER A 214 -3.16 15.01 -16.24
CA SER A 214 -4.15 14.47 -17.16
C SER A 214 -5.44 15.30 -17.11
N TYR A 215 -6.10 15.39 -18.27
CA TYR A 215 -7.44 15.90 -18.38
C TYR A 215 -8.43 14.72 -18.39
N GLU A 216 -9.21 14.62 -17.34
CA GLU A 216 -10.17 13.53 -17.13
C GLU A 216 -11.58 13.87 -17.62
N GLY A 217 -11.81 15.14 -17.96
CA GLY A 217 -13.15 15.61 -18.36
C GLY A 217 -14.19 15.45 -17.27
N GLY A 218 -15.43 15.31 -17.67
CA GLY A 218 -16.59 15.07 -16.80
C GLY A 218 -17.89 15.55 -17.46
N ASP A 219 -19.02 14.97 -17.04
CA ASP A 219 -20.34 15.30 -17.60
C ASP A 219 -20.79 16.73 -17.28
N TYR A 220 -20.36 17.20 -16.10
CA TYR A 220 -20.78 18.49 -15.54
C TYR A 220 -19.60 19.41 -15.24
N ASN A 221 -18.44 18.83 -14.82
CA ASN A 221 -17.25 19.55 -14.44
C ASN A 221 -16.05 18.99 -15.20
N ASN A 222 -15.29 19.86 -15.85
CA ASN A 222 -14.08 19.42 -16.54
C ASN A 222 -12.95 19.26 -15.53
N ALA A 223 -12.57 18.03 -15.26
CA ALA A 223 -11.56 17.68 -14.26
C ALA A 223 -10.16 17.62 -14.88
N TYR A 224 -9.23 18.36 -14.31
CA TYR A 224 -7.81 18.34 -14.58
C TYR A 224 -7.12 17.71 -13.37
N LYS A 225 -6.66 16.49 -13.49
CA LYS A 225 -5.97 15.76 -12.43
C LYS A 225 -4.48 15.96 -12.55
N VAL A 226 -3.83 16.33 -11.47
CA VAL A 226 -2.38 16.42 -11.41
C VAL A 226 -1.87 15.65 -10.21
N GLU A 227 -0.95 14.74 -10.44
CA GLU A 227 -0.23 13.99 -9.43
C GLU A 227 1.16 14.60 -9.27
N PHE A 228 1.37 15.31 -8.18
CA PHE A 228 2.65 15.92 -7.82
C PHE A 228 3.46 14.98 -6.96
N SER A 229 4.78 14.98 -7.15
CA SER A 229 5.67 14.19 -6.33
C SER A 229 7.04 14.80 -6.13
N LYS A 230 7.74 14.29 -5.11
CA LYS A 230 9.16 14.51 -4.87
C LYS A 230 9.75 13.31 -4.17
N SER A 231 10.83 12.79 -4.72
CA SER A 231 11.62 11.73 -4.08
C SER A 231 12.38 12.29 -2.88
N ILE A 232 12.29 11.62 -1.75
CA ILE A 232 13.03 11.93 -0.52
C ILE A 232 14.28 11.05 -0.43
N ASP A 233 14.13 9.77 -0.77
CA ASP A 233 15.19 8.78 -0.88
C ASP A 233 14.83 7.74 -1.97
N GLU A 234 15.58 6.65 -2.05
CA GLU A 234 15.38 5.60 -3.06
C GLU A 234 14.01 4.87 -2.93
N GLN A 235 13.42 4.89 -1.76
CA GLN A 235 12.19 4.14 -1.44
C GLN A 235 11.01 5.05 -1.10
N THR A 236 11.27 6.29 -0.73
CA THR A 236 10.27 7.21 -0.16
C THR A 236 10.02 8.40 -1.07
N GLU A 237 8.77 8.65 -1.37
CA GLU A 237 8.28 9.78 -2.16
C GLU A 237 7.14 10.49 -1.40
N ILE A 238 7.20 11.81 -1.30
CA ILE A 238 6.03 12.61 -0.92
C ILE A 238 5.19 12.88 -2.15
N GLY A 239 3.88 12.84 -2.02
CA GLY A 239 2.95 13.05 -3.13
C GLY A 239 1.72 13.86 -2.76
N ALA A 240 1.11 14.44 -3.78
CA ALA A 240 -0.24 15.01 -3.71
C ALA A 240 -0.99 14.73 -5.00
N THR A 241 -2.27 14.39 -4.89
CA THR A 241 -3.20 14.41 -6.01
C THR A 241 -4.05 15.66 -5.89
N VAL A 242 -4.08 16.49 -6.92
CA VAL A 242 -4.96 17.67 -6.98
C VAL A 242 -5.87 17.53 -8.19
N ILE A 243 -7.17 17.68 -7.98
CA ILE A 243 -8.17 17.69 -9.04
C ILE A 243 -8.71 19.11 -9.15
N PHE A 244 -8.35 19.77 -10.24
CA PHE A 244 -8.85 21.11 -10.57
C PHE A 244 -10.09 21.00 -11.45
N TYR A 245 -11.07 21.85 -11.23
CA TYR A 245 -12.24 22.00 -12.07
C TYR A 245 -12.17 23.31 -12.86
N GLU A 246 -12.28 23.18 -14.18
CA GLU A 246 -12.16 24.29 -15.13
C GLU A 246 -13.13 24.16 -16.29
N GLU A 247 -13.11 25.16 -17.17
CA GLU A 247 -13.79 25.07 -18.44
C GLU A 247 -13.17 24.00 -19.34
N LYS A 248 -13.94 23.55 -20.31
CA LYS A 248 -13.49 22.59 -21.32
C LYS A 248 -12.30 23.17 -22.10
N PRO A 249 -11.16 22.45 -22.18
CA PRO A 249 -9.99 22.96 -22.90
C PRO A 249 -10.11 22.84 -24.43
N ASP A 250 -9.22 23.50 -25.13
CA ASP A 250 -8.85 23.06 -26.46
C ASP A 250 -8.03 21.77 -26.35
N TYR A 251 -8.58 20.67 -26.85
CA TYR A 251 -7.93 19.36 -26.78
C TYR A 251 -6.60 19.25 -27.52
N LYS A 252 -6.30 20.19 -28.41
CA LYS A 252 -5.00 20.26 -29.08
C LYS A 252 -3.93 20.95 -28.23
N ASN A 253 -4.37 21.67 -27.19
CA ASN A 253 -3.49 22.41 -26.31
C ASN A 253 -4.14 22.56 -24.93
N ILE A 254 -4.11 21.50 -24.13
CA ILE A 254 -4.72 21.46 -22.80
C ILE A 254 -3.84 22.27 -21.85
N ILE A 255 -4.39 23.35 -21.33
CA ILE A 255 -3.72 24.27 -20.40
C ILE A 255 -4.61 24.45 -19.17
N LEU A 256 -4.05 24.28 -17.97
CA LEU A 256 -4.71 24.67 -16.74
C LEU A 256 -4.63 26.21 -16.61
N PRO A 257 -5.76 26.93 -16.55
CA PRO A 257 -5.75 28.39 -16.48
C PRO A 257 -5.07 28.93 -15.23
N ALA A 258 -4.36 30.07 -15.38
CA ALA A 258 -3.75 30.79 -14.28
C ALA A 258 -4.80 31.57 -13.49
N ARG A 259 -5.07 31.13 -12.25
CA ARG A 259 -6.02 31.78 -11.31
C ARG A 259 -5.89 31.17 -9.91
N SER A 260 -6.68 31.69 -8.98
CA SER A 260 -6.90 31.10 -7.66
C SER A 260 -7.95 30.00 -7.72
N TYR A 261 -7.64 28.82 -7.18
CA TYR A 261 -8.51 27.65 -7.10
C TYR A 261 -8.90 27.40 -5.65
N LYS A 262 -10.20 27.46 -5.36
CA LYS A 262 -10.73 27.30 -4.01
C LYS A 262 -11.13 25.85 -3.75
N ALA A 263 -10.87 25.36 -2.55
CA ALA A 263 -11.37 24.09 -2.07
C ALA A 263 -12.87 24.17 -1.79
N ILE A 264 -13.70 23.50 -2.60
CA ILE A 264 -15.15 23.50 -2.44
C ILE A 264 -15.72 22.08 -2.37
N PRO A 265 -16.91 21.89 -1.73
CA PRO A 265 -17.57 20.59 -1.68
C PRO A 265 -17.83 19.98 -3.06
N PRO A 266 -17.60 18.66 -3.23
CA PRO A 266 -17.81 17.98 -4.51
C PRO A 266 -19.31 17.84 -4.90
N TYR A 267 -20.24 18.06 -3.96
CA TYR A 267 -21.69 17.90 -4.23
C TYR A 267 -22.45 19.17 -4.56
N LEU A 268 -21.80 20.29 -4.56
CA LEU A 268 -22.44 21.44 -5.12
C LEU A 268 -22.53 21.16 -6.61
N ASN A 269 -23.68 20.57 -7.02
CA ASN A 269 -24.13 20.39 -8.41
C ASN A 269 -24.23 21.74 -9.14
N ASP A 270 -23.40 22.69 -8.78
CA ASP A 270 -23.30 23.93 -9.46
C ASP A 270 -22.37 23.71 -10.64
N TYR A 271 -22.95 23.70 -11.84
CA TYR A 271 -22.26 23.63 -13.14
C TYR A 271 -21.20 24.74 -13.30
N THR A 272 -20.93 25.50 -12.27
CA THR A 272 -20.03 26.65 -12.22
C THR A 272 -18.82 26.46 -11.34
N ALA A 273 -18.41 25.23 -11.03
CA ALA A 273 -17.23 24.95 -10.21
C ALA A 273 -15.88 25.30 -10.86
N VAL A 274 -15.91 26.15 -11.89
CA VAL A 274 -14.72 26.68 -12.56
C VAL A 274 -13.87 27.48 -11.56
N GLY A 275 -12.57 27.19 -11.51
CA GLY A 275 -11.66 27.80 -10.54
C GLY A 275 -11.72 27.16 -9.17
N THR A 276 -11.98 25.86 -9.09
CA THR A 276 -12.03 25.14 -7.81
C THR A 276 -11.18 23.87 -7.83
N ILE A 277 -10.88 23.34 -6.64
CA ILE A 277 -10.30 22.02 -6.45
C ILE A 277 -11.28 21.11 -5.73
N ALA A 278 -11.26 19.83 -6.10
CA ALA A 278 -12.07 18.80 -5.43
C ALA A 278 -11.63 18.62 -3.98
N THR A 279 -12.61 18.60 -3.07
CA THR A 279 -12.40 18.32 -1.64
C THR A 279 -12.90 16.92 -1.29
N ASN A 280 -12.77 16.57 -0.03
CA ASN A 280 -13.18 15.27 0.51
C ASN A 280 -14.08 15.48 1.73
N ASN A 281 -14.87 14.46 2.04
CA ASN A 281 -15.57 14.29 3.31
C ASN A 281 -15.57 12.81 3.69
N GLU A 282 -16.21 12.47 4.81
CA GLU A 282 -16.27 11.12 5.34
C GLU A 282 -16.88 10.07 4.39
N TYR A 283 -17.65 10.49 3.38
CA TYR A 283 -18.32 9.61 2.40
C TYR A 283 -17.63 9.56 1.05
N ALA A 284 -16.76 10.54 0.73
CA ALA A 284 -16.09 10.65 -0.56
C ALA A 284 -14.64 11.11 -0.39
N LEU A 285 -13.72 10.18 -0.53
CA LEU A 285 -12.28 10.36 -0.30
C LEU A 285 -11.47 10.37 -1.62
N GLU A 286 -12.10 10.66 -2.75
CA GLU A 286 -11.46 10.63 -4.08
C GLU A 286 -10.93 12.00 -4.54
N GLY A 287 -11.12 13.04 -3.74
CA GLY A 287 -10.68 14.41 -4.04
C GLY A 287 -9.19 14.65 -3.82
N THR A 288 -8.86 15.93 -3.63
CA THR A 288 -7.48 16.40 -3.40
C THR A 288 -6.94 15.87 -2.09
N ARG A 289 -5.71 15.34 -2.12
CA ARG A 289 -5.08 14.72 -0.95
C ARG A 289 -3.56 14.77 -1.02
N PHE A 290 -2.92 14.74 0.15
CA PHE A 290 -1.47 14.57 0.35
C PHE A 290 -1.20 13.16 0.88
N TYR A 291 -0.05 12.59 0.52
CA TYR A 291 0.35 11.24 0.95
C TYR A 291 1.86 11.04 0.88
N ILE A 292 2.32 9.96 1.49
CA ILE A 292 3.67 9.44 1.32
C ILE A 292 3.56 8.08 0.63
N LYS A 293 4.41 7.83 -0.36
CA LYS A 293 4.63 6.49 -0.93
C LYS A 293 5.90 5.90 -0.37
N LYS A 294 5.88 4.61 -0.11
CA LYS A 294 7.05 3.80 0.18
C LYS A 294 7.06 2.60 -0.75
N ASP A 295 8.21 2.35 -1.39
CA ASP A 295 8.35 1.30 -2.41
C ASP A 295 7.25 1.36 -3.49
N GLY A 296 6.89 2.57 -3.91
CA GLY A 296 5.86 2.85 -4.92
C GLY A 296 4.41 2.73 -4.46
N GLN A 297 4.15 2.34 -3.19
CA GLN A 297 2.80 2.19 -2.64
C GLN A 297 2.46 3.33 -1.67
N ILE A 298 1.24 3.85 -1.77
CA ILE A 298 0.73 4.85 -0.81
C ILE A 298 0.62 4.21 0.56
N VAL A 299 1.25 4.85 1.55
CA VAL A 299 1.15 4.46 2.97
C VAL A 299 -0.13 5.07 3.52
N SER A 300 -1.14 4.25 3.78
CA SER A 300 -2.51 4.66 4.10
C SER A 300 -2.60 5.63 5.28
N GLU A 301 -1.80 5.40 6.31
CA GLU A 301 -1.77 6.23 7.52
C GLU A 301 -1.13 7.62 7.33
N THR A 302 -0.59 7.90 6.15
CA THR A 302 -0.03 9.21 5.80
C THR A 302 -0.95 10.03 4.90
N VAL A 303 -2.10 9.48 4.50
CA VAL A 303 -3.05 10.17 3.61
C VAL A 303 -3.79 11.24 4.37
N ASN A 304 -3.69 12.49 3.89
CA ASN A 304 -4.37 13.65 4.41
C ASN A 304 -5.29 14.22 3.33
N TYR A 305 -6.57 14.27 3.61
CA TYR A 305 -7.62 14.67 2.68
C TYR A 305 -7.96 16.14 2.85
N VAL A 306 -8.03 16.90 1.75
CA VAL A 306 -8.37 18.33 1.79
C VAL A 306 -9.85 18.51 2.16
N LYS A 307 -10.09 19.36 3.16
CA LYS A 307 -11.43 19.68 3.68
C LYS A 307 -12.22 20.57 2.71
N GLU A 308 -13.52 20.50 2.83
CA GLU A 308 -14.43 21.49 2.28
C GLU A 308 -14.11 22.91 2.80
N ASN A 309 -14.02 23.87 1.89
CA ASN A 309 -13.63 25.26 2.17
C ASN A 309 -12.25 25.39 2.85
N GLY A 310 -11.41 24.38 2.72
CA GLY A 310 -10.11 24.25 3.38
C GLY A 310 -8.98 25.04 2.71
N GLY A 311 -9.24 26.15 2.03
CA GLY A 311 -8.17 27.00 1.50
C GLY A 311 -8.14 27.15 -0.01
N THR A 312 -6.99 27.57 -0.54
CA THR A 312 -6.82 27.91 -1.96
C THR A 312 -5.45 27.52 -2.48
N LEU A 313 -5.37 27.23 -3.80
CA LEU A 313 -4.14 27.14 -4.57
C LEU A 313 -4.10 28.24 -5.61
N GLU A 314 -3.03 29.02 -5.62
CA GLU A 314 -2.75 30.04 -6.63
C GLU A 314 -1.94 29.41 -7.76
N VAL A 315 -2.49 29.43 -8.98
CA VAL A 315 -1.84 28.92 -10.18
C VAL A 315 -1.40 30.09 -11.04
N ALA A 316 -0.10 30.17 -11.33
CA ALA A 316 0.47 31.08 -12.31
C ALA A 316 1.11 30.29 -13.45
N TYR A 317 1.01 30.82 -14.69
CA TYR A 317 1.59 30.21 -15.88
C TYR A 317 2.31 31.28 -16.69
N VAL A 318 3.64 31.17 -16.77
CA VAL A 318 4.49 32.15 -17.47
C VAL A 318 5.57 31.43 -18.27
N GLY A 319 5.63 31.69 -19.56
CA GLY A 319 6.69 31.16 -20.42
C GLY A 319 6.77 29.63 -20.48
N GLY A 320 5.64 28.92 -20.37
CA GLY A 320 5.58 27.46 -20.36
C GLY A 320 5.82 26.81 -19.01
N THR A 321 6.00 27.60 -17.95
CA THR A 321 6.23 27.13 -16.60
C THR A 321 5.06 27.48 -15.70
N TYR A 322 4.56 26.49 -14.96
CA TYR A 322 3.58 26.66 -13.90
C TYR A 322 4.28 26.95 -12.57
N THR A 323 3.68 27.82 -11.79
CA THR A 323 3.95 27.95 -10.35
C THR A 323 2.63 27.78 -9.63
N ILE A 324 2.54 26.76 -8.77
CA ILE A 324 1.34 26.47 -7.99
C ILE A 324 1.72 26.48 -6.52
N LYS A 325 1.02 27.30 -5.73
CA LYS A 325 1.28 27.42 -4.29
C LYS A 325 0.02 27.77 -3.52
N GLY A 326 -0.01 27.38 -2.27
CA GLY A 326 -1.11 27.73 -1.37
C GLY A 326 -1.08 26.93 -0.08
N SER A 327 -2.17 27.01 0.65
CA SER A 327 -2.36 26.28 1.91
C SER A 327 -3.74 25.66 1.93
N LEU A 328 -3.79 24.39 2.36
CA LEU A 328 -5.00 23.58 2.35
C LEU A 328 -5.17 22.92 3.71
N ASP A 329 -6.32 23.11 4.34
CA ASP A 329 -6.69 22.44 5.58
C ASP A 329 -7.10 20.99 5.30
N CYS A 330 -6.55 20.07 6.07
CA CYS A 330 -6.70 18.65 5.85
C CYS A 330 -7.29 17.92 7.06
N PHE A 331 -7.75 16.70 6.81
CA PHE A 331 -8.15 15.74 7.81
C PHE A 331 -7.62 14.34 7.47
N VAL A 332 -7.51 13.50 8.48
CA VAL A 332 -7.33 12.04 8.35
C VAL A 332 -8.63 11.37 8.76
N THR A 333 -8.82 10.12 8.38
CA THR A 333 -9.97 9.33 8.86
C THR A 333 -9.55 8.35 9.95
N THR A 334 -10.39 8.19 10.96
CA THR A 334 -10.29 7.13 11.97
C THR A 334 -11.54 6.27 11.90
N THR A 335 -11.40 4.99 12.17
CA THR A 335 -12.54 4.07 12.23
C THR A 335 -13.12 4.08 13.63
N GLU A 336 -14.40 4.38 13.78
CA GLU A 336 -15.19 4.17 14.97
C GLU A 336 -16.18 3.03 14.75
N VAL A 337 -16.63 2.40 15.84
CA VAL A 337 -17.57 1.29 15.79
C VAL A 337 -18.87 1.73 16.47
N ASP A 338 -19.93 1.80 15.70
CA ASP A 338 -21.30 1.99 16.21
C ASP A 338 -21.93 0.62 16.47
N PRO A 339 -22.56 0.38 17.64
CA PRO A 339 -23.18 -0.91 17.95
C PRO A 339 -24.30 -1.34 17.00
N ASP A 340 -24.99 -0.39 16.38
CA ASP A 340 -26.16 -0.62 15.52
C ASP A 340 -25.80 -0.60 14.01
N TRP A 341 -24.78 0.18 13.62
CA TRP A 341 -24.42 0.45 12.22
C TRP A 341 -23.05 -0.13 11.79
N GLY A 342 -22.26 -0.66 12.76
CA GLY A 342 -20.93 -1.22 12.50
C GLY A 342 -19.82 -0.17 12.40
N GLU A 343 -18.76 -0.49 11.65
CA GLU A 343 -17.62 0.41 11.46
C GLU A 343 -17.93 1.56 10.52
N TYR A 344 -17.54 2.78 10.89
CA TYR A 344 -17.64 3.96 10.04
C TYR A 344 -16.43 4.87 10.18
N GLN A 345 -16.16 5.70 9.16
CA GLN A 345 -15.03 6.61 9.14
C GLN A 345 -15.40 7.95 9.76
N VAL A 346 -14.54 8.45 10.63
CA VAL A 346 -14.71 9.77 11.28
C VAL A 346 -13.55 10.66 10.87
N PRO A 347 -13.81 11.89 10.36
CA PRO A 347 -12.76 12.83 10.02
C PRO A 347 -12.15 13.46 11.28
N VAL A 348 -10.83 13.46 11.36
CA VAL A 348 -10.03 14.09 12.41
C VAL A 348 -9.13 15.13 11.80
N ASP A 349 -9.16 16.35 12.34
CA ASP A 349 -8.33 17.45 11.86
C ASP A 349 -6.84 17.07 11.87
N SER A 350 -6.15 17.23 10.74
CA SER A 350 -4.71 16.99 10.61
C SER A 350 -3.89 18.26 10.37
N GLY A 351 -4.57 19.43 10.38
CA GLY A 351 -3.93 20.73 10.26
C GLY A 351 -3.87 21.27 8.83
N THR A 352 -3.10 22.36 8.66
CA THR A 352 -2.93 23.05 7.39
C THR A 352 -1.65 22.59 6.71
N PHE A 353 -1.77 22.17 5.45
CA PHE A 353 -0.66 21.73 4.60
C PHE A 353 -0.32 22.84 3.61
N THR A 354 0.96 23.19 3.50
CA THR A 354 1.42 24.09 2.45
C THR A 354 1.77 23.30 1.19
N PHE A 355 1.55 23.91 0.06
CA PHE A 355 1.77 23.32 -1.25
C PHE A 355 2.62 24.27 -2.11
N GLU A 356 3.70 23.77 -2.70
CA GLU A 356 4.50 24.48 -3.66
C GLU A 356 4.99 23.56 -4.79
N TYR A 357 4.79 24.00 -6.03
CA TYR A 357 5.31 23.37 -7.23
C TYR A 357 5.75 24.43 -8.23
N SER A 358 6.88 24.17 -8.91
CA SER A 358 7.31 24.98 -10.05
C SER A 358 7.88 24.08 -11.14
N GLY A 359 7.21 24.04 -12.30
CA GLY A 359 7.60 23.15 -13.38
C GLY A 359 6.65 23.19 -14.59
N LYS A 360 6.83 22.26 -15.50
CA LYS A 360 5.93 22.07 -16.64
C LYS A 360 4.79 21.13 -16.26
N LEU A 361 3.60 21.40 -16.81
CA LEU A 361 2.49 20.45 -16.82
C LEU A 361 2.15 20.15 -18.28
N GLU A 362 2.33 18.91 -18.67
CA GLU A 362 1.93 18.38 -19.98
C GLU A 362 0.74 17.44 -19.73
N PHE A 363 -0.45 17.87 -20.18
CA PHE A 363 -1.67 17.14 -19.92
C PHE A 363 -1.90 16.03 -20.94
N GLU A 364 -1.97 14.79 -20.46
CA GLU A 364 -2.51 13.69 -21.23
C GLU A 364 -4.04 13.83 -21.30
N ASN A 365 -4.62 13.68 -22.49
CA ASN A 365 -6.07 13.72 -22.64
C ASN A 365 -6.67 12.32 -22.44
N ASN A 366 -7.11 12.05 -21.22
CA ASN A 366 -7.81 10.81 -20.84
C ASN A 366 -9.33 10.91 -21.05
N TRP A 367 -9.83 12.13 -21.27
CA TRP A 367 -11.23 12.36 -21.52
C TRP A 367 -11.57 12.13 -22.99
N ARG A 368 -12.49 11.25 -23.16
CA ARG A 368 -13.17 11.10 -24.45
C ARG A 368 -14.55 11.75 -24.28
N ASP A 369 -14.70 12.95 -24.86
CA ASP A 369 -15.93 13.74 -24.79
C ASP A 369 -17.15 12.88 -25.13
N TRP A 370 -18.29 13.10 -24.47
CA TRP A 370 -19.60 12.55 -24.87
C TRP A 370 -20.03 13.04 -26.27
N GLY A 371 -19.22 13.89 -26.89
CA GLY A 371 -19.24 14.20 -28.30
C GLY A 371 -18.61 13.03 -29.07
N VAL A 372 -19.37 12.47 -29.92
CA VAL A 372 -19.06 11.54 -30.98
C VAL A 372 -17.58 11.39 -31.29
N TYR A 373 -16.99 10.28 -30.86
CA TYR A 373 -15.61 9.91 -31.21
C TYR A 373 -15.62 9.11 -32.51
N TYR A 374 -14.86 9.63 -33.45
CA TYR A 374 -14.37 8.85 -34.57
C TYR A 374 -12.96 8.41 -34.17
N PHE A 375 -12.75 7.13 -33.88
CA PHE A 375 -11.42 6.60 -33.73
C PHE A 375 -10.75 6.59 -35.09
N ASP A 376 -9.96 7.60 -35.39
CA ASP A 376 -9.12 7.63 -36.59
C ASP A 376 -7.95 6.62 -36.51
N GLU A 377 -7.80 5.92 -35.37
CA GLU A 377 -6.67 5.05 -35.06
C GLU A 377 -7.00 3.55 -35.20
N ASP A 378 -8.26 3.15 -35.08
CA ASP A 378 -8.68 1.77 -35.27
C ASP A 378 -9.15 1.56 -36.71
N PHE A 379 -8.36 0.80 -37.49
CA PHE A 379 -8.67 0.47 -38.86
C PHE A 379 -8.63 -1.03 -39.08
N LEU A 380 -9.28 -1.46 -40.16
CA LEU A 380 -9.04 -2.78 -40.70
C LEU A 380 -7.61 -2.85 -41.26
N ASP A 381 -6.93 -3.95 -41.08
CA ASP A 381 -5.61 -4.22 -41.65
C ASP A 381 -5.71 -4.74 -43.10
N ASP A 382 -6.86 -5.25 -43.48
CA ASP A 382 -7.17 -5.73 -44.83
C ASP A 382 -8.70 -5.66 -45.11
N ASP A 383 -9.13 -6.03 -46.32
CA ASP A 383 -10.53 -6.26 -46.62
C ASP A 383 -10.99 -7.62 -46.06
N TYR A 384 -12.16 -7.63 -45.44
CA TYR A 384 -12.74 -8.83 -44.86
C TYR A 384 -14.10 -9.14 -45.48
N ASP A 385 -14.30 -10.39 -45.86
CA ASP A 385 -15.60 -10.91 -46.23
C ASP A 385 -16.02 -11.99 -45.24
N LEU A 386 -16.94 -11.64 -44.35
CA LEU A 386 -17.49 -12.58 -43.36
C LEU A 386 -18.45 -13.61 -44.02
N GLY A 387 -18.74 -13.43 -45.30
CA GLY A 387 -19.65 -14.32 -46.03
C GLY A 387 -21.05 -14.34 -45.42
N LYS A 388 -21.62 -15.55 -45.29
CA LYS A 388 -22.92 -15.76 -44.67
C LYS A 388 -22.78 -15.93 -43.18
N VAL A 389 -23.19 -14.92 -42.37
CA VAL A 389 -23.21 -14.98 -40.91
C VAL A 389 -24.32 -15.91 -40.41
N SER A 390 -24.14 -16.46 -39.23
CA SER A 390 -25.04 -17.47 -38.67
C SER A 390 -26.22 -16.90 -37.89
N GLU A 391 -26.04 -15.71 -37.30
CA GLU A 391 -27.02 -15.10 -36.41
C GLU A 391 -27.23 -13.62 -36.77
N ALA A 392 -28.50 -13.17 -36.75
CA ALA A 392 -28.87 -11.79 -36.93
C ALA A 392 -29.96 -11.39 -35.91
N TYR A 393 -29.74 -10.25 -35.27
CA TYR A 393 -30.67 -9.68 -34.31
C TYR A 393 -31.05 -8.27 -34.73
N LEU A 394 -32.34 -7.97 -34.69
CA LEU A 394 -32.88 -6.63 -34.83
C LEU A 394 -33.54 -6.19 -33.54
N LYS A 395 -33.16 -5.04 -33.06
CA LYS A 395 -33.67 -4.47 -31.79
C LYS A 395 -34.29 -3.11 -32.03
N TYR A 396 -35.54 -2.93 -31.63
CA TYR A 396 -36.14 -1.62 -31.57
C TYR A 396 -35.66 -0.86 -30.34
N GLY A 397 -34.95 0.26 -30.53
CA GLY A 397 -34.32 1.08 -29.47
C GLY A 397 -35.16 2.28 -28.99
N GLY A 398 -36.45 2.37 -29.41
CA GLY A 398 -37.28 3.53 -29.06
C GLY A 398 -37.24 4.63 -30.11
N THR A 399 -37.36 5.90 -29.68
CA THR A 399 -37.32 7.05 -30.60
C THR A 399 -36.22 8.02 -30.14
N LYS A 400 -35.42 8.51 -31.08
CA LYS A 400 -34.50 9.63 -30.92
C LYS A 400 -35.10 10.88 -31.55
N ASP A 401 -34.58 12.02 -31.23
CA ASP A 401 -34.79 13.33 -31.81
C ASP A 401 -36.10 13.48 -32.67
N TYR A 402 -37.04 14.22 -32.17
CA TYR A 402 -38.32 14.49 -32.87
C TYR A 402 -39.17 13.25 -33.20
N GLY A 403 -38.99 12.16 -32.47
CA GLY A 403 -39.81 10.96 -32.61
C GLY A 403 -39.36 10.01 -33.73
N THR A 404 -38.15 10.11 -34.25
CA THR A 404 -37.62 9.18 -35.25
C THR A 404 -37.30 7.82 -34.62
N PRO A 405 -37.92 6.72 -35.10
CA PRO A 405 -37.67 5.39 -34.57
C PRO A 405 -36.25 4.91 -34.85
N VAL A 406 -35.65 4.28 -33.86
CA VAL A 406 -34.25 3.76 -33.88
C VAL A 406 -34.27 2.24 -33.85
N TRP A 407 -33.47 1.66 -34.73
CA TRP A 407 -33.23 0.23 -34.79
C TRP A 407 -31.76 -0.08 -34.64
N GLY A 408 -31.44 -1.18 -33.91
CA GLY A 408 -30.11 -1.77 -33.86
C GLY A 408 -30.07 -3.07 -34.66
N LEU A 409 -28.98 -3.29 -35.36
CA LEU A 409 -28.65 -4.56 -36.02
C LEU A 409 -27.37 -5.11 -35.43
N GLU A 410 -27.34 -6.40 -35.17
CA GLU A 410 -26.16 -7.18 -34.82
C GLU A 410 -26.09 -8.40 -35.74
N LEU A 411 -24.95 -8.58 -36.42
CA LEU A 411 -24.64 -9.77 -37.22
C LEU A 411 -23.39 -10.43 -36.64
N TRP A 412 -23.53 -11.69 -36.24
CA TRP A 412 -22.47 -12.47 -35.62
C TRP A 412 -21.85 -13.41 -36.63
N GLY A 413 -20.55 -13.15 -36.90
CA GLY A 413 -19.83 -13.82 -37.98
C GLY A 413 -19.08 -15.07 -37.63
N GLY A 414 -18.98 -15.46 -36.37
CA GLY A 414 -18.05 -16.52 -35.99
C GLY A 414 -18.40 -17.36 -34.80
N ASP A 415 -17.59 -18.38 -34.64
CA ASP A 415 -17.46 -19.18 -33.43
C ASP A 415 -16.64 -18.38 -32.39
N GLN A 416 -17.23 -18.13 -31.24
CA GLN A 416 -16.58 -17.42 -30.12
C GLN A 416 -15.31 -18.11 -29.60
N SER A 417 -14.99 -19.31 -30.04
CA SER A 417 -13.71 -19.98 -29.72
C SER A 417 -12.53 -19.44 -30.53
N THR A 418 -12.78 -18.67 -31.58
CA THR A 418 -11.78 -18.09 -32.48
C THR A 418 -11.93 -16.57 -32.57
N ALA A 419 -10.81 -15.86 -32.81
CA ALA A 419 -10.87 -14.43 -33.09
C ALA A 419 -11.60 -14.18 -34.40
N GLY A 420 -12.50 -13.20 -34.40
CA GLY A 420 -13.30 -12.84 -35.57
C GLY A 420 -13.98 -11.50 -35.40
N TYR A 421 -14.54 -10.96 -36.47
CA TYR A 421 -15.29 -9.72 -36.45
C TYR A 421 -16.78 -9.97 -36.39
N ASP A 422 -17.49 -9.24 -35.52
CA ASP A 422 -18.93 -9.07 -35.52
C ASP A 422 -19.26 -7.65 -36.00
N VAL A 423 -20.37 -7.47 -36.72
CA VAL A 423 -20.75 -6.18 -37.24
C VAL A 423 -22.07 -5.69 -36.67
N PHE A 424 -22.12 -4.38 -36.46
CA PHE A 424 -23.21 -3.69 -35.78
C PHE A 424 -23.66 -2.47 -36.56
N ALA A 425 -24.95 -2.15 -36.49
CA ALA A 425 -25.47 -0.91 -37.06
C ALA A 425 -26.59 -0.32 -36.20
N THR A 426 -26.61 1.01 -36.10
CA THR A 426 -27.79 1.76 -35.67
C THR A 426 -28.38 2.44 -36.90
N PHE A 427 -29.68 2.32 -37.11
CA PHE A 427 -30.35 2.91 -38.27
C PHE A 427 -31.77 3.40 -37.92
N PHE A 428 -32.33 4.24 -38.79
CA PHE A 428 -33.57 4.97 -38.54
C PHE A 428 -34.64 4.58 -39.55
N ALA A 429 -35.69 3.93 -39.05
CA ALA A 429 -36.75 3.41 -39.89
C ALA A 429 -38.12 3.46 -39.20
N ALA A 430 -39.21 3.12 -39.89
CA ALA A 430 -40.54 3.08 -39.32
C ALA A 430 -40.64 2.04 -38.17
N ARG A 431 -41.52 2.30 -37.19
CA ARG A 431 -41.67 1.49 -35.98
C ARG A 431 -42.40 0.15 -36.23
N ASP A 432 -43.35 0.15 -37.13
CA ASP A 432 -44.41 -0.88 -37.11
C ASP A 432 -44.13 -2.08 -38.03
N THR A 433 -43.01 -2.06 -38.74
CA THR A 433 -42.54 -3.16 -39.57
C THR A 433 -41.05 -3.28 -39.50
N ILE A 434 -40.47 -4.50 -39.61
CA ILE A 434 -39.03 -4.63 -39.85
C ILE A 434 -38.73 -3.79 -41.10
N PRO A 435 -37.79 -2.86 -40.99
CA PRO A 435 -37.54 -1.90 -42.04
C PRO A 435 -36.87 -2.57 -43.24
N GLU A 436 -37.50 -2.47 -44.39
CA GLU A 436 -36.91 -2.85 -45.69
C GLU A 436 -36.26 -1.63 -46.33
N GLY A 437 -35.18 -1.83 -47.07
CA GLY A 437 -34.49 -0.80 -47.83
C GLY A 437 -32.99 -0.72 -47.62
N ARG A 438 -32.39 0.21 -48.35
CA ARG A 438 -30.97 0.56 -48.24
C ARG A 438 -30.79 1.74 -47.30
N TYR A 439 -29.95 1.57 -46.29
CA TYR A 439 -29.57 2.57 -45.32
C TYR A 439 -28.09 2.92 -45.50
N THR A 440 -27.82 4.16 -45.93
CA THR A 440 -26.45 4.69 -46.03
C THR A 440 -26.11 5.54 -44.83
N ILE A 441 -24.84 5.68 -44.51
CA ILE A 441 -24.40 6.45 -43.32
C ILE A 441 -24.78 7.93 -43.47
N ALA A 442 -25.44 8.49 -42.45
CA ALA A 442 -25.69 9.93 -42.35
C ALA A 442 -24.38 10.71 -42.21
N SER A 443 -24.31 11.90 -42.78
CA SER A 443 -23.09 12.73 -42.74
C SER A 443 -22.70 13.23 -41.35
N GLU A 444 -23.66 13.33 -40.45
CA GLU A 444 -23.45 13.82 -39.08
C GLU A 444 -23.99 12.84 -38.03
N PRO A 445 -23.17 12.49 -37.01
CA PRO A 445 -23.59 11.65 -35.92
C PRO A 445 -24.69 12.29 -35.07
N GLY A 446 -25.52 11.45 -34.46
CA GLY A 446 -26.60 11.91 -33.59
C GLY A 446 -27.80 12.53 -34.33
N LYS A 447 -27.73 12.71 -35.64
CA LYS A 447 -28.87 13.14 -36.44
C LYS A 447 -29.69 11.92 -36.89
N ALA A 448 -30.83 11.73 -36.27
CA ALA A 448 -31.78 10.68 -36.63
C ALA A 448 -32.52 11.05 -37.93
N VAL A 449 -31.96 10.71 -39.07
CA VAL A 449 -32.60 10.91 -40.39
C VAL A 449 -33.21 9.60 -40.83
N ARG A 450 -34.52 9.59 -41.04
CA ARG A 450 -35.26 8.40 -41.53
C ARG A 450 -34.71 7.91 -42.87
N GLY A 451 -34.44 6.61 -42.95
CA GLY A 451 -33.89 6.00 -44.16
C GLY A 451 -32.34 6.01 -44.18
N THR A 452 -31.70 6.36 -43.10
CA THR A 452 -30.24 6.34 -43.00
C THR A 452 -29.75 5.46 -41.86
N ALA A 453 -28.50 5.01 -41.95
CA ALA A 453 -27.75 4.45 -40.87
C ALA A 453 -26.95 5.56 -40.13
N GLU A 454 -26.70 5.38 -38.86
CA GLU A 454 -25.91 6.29 -38.09
C GLU A 454 -24.41 6.02 -38.33
N ARG A 455 -23.61 7.06 -38.46
CA ARG A 455 -22.15 6.92 -38.47
C ARG A 455 -21.67 6.29 -37.18
N GLY A 456 -20.66 5.41 -37.25
CA GLY A 456 -20.07 4.79 -36.09
C GLY A 456 -19.44 5.81 -35.14
N TYR A 457 -19.70 5.68 -33.87
CA TYR A 457 -19.12 6.51 -32.79
C TYR A 457 -19.08 5.77 -31.46
N TYR A 458 -18.23 6.24 -30.58
CA TYR A 458 -18.17 5.74 -29.23
C TYR A 458 -18.84 6.73 -28.27
N LEU A 459 -19.73 6.23 -27.44
CA LEU A 459 -20.32 6.97 -26.34
C LEU A 459 -20.23 6.08 -25.11
N LYS A 460 -19.27 6.40 -24.21
CA LYS A 460 -18.91 5.57 -23.06
C LYS A 460 -20.15 5.05 -22.31
N PRO A 461 -20.27 3.76 -22.06
CA PRO A 461 -19.27 2.73 -22.33
C PRO A 461 -19.45 1.96 -23.65
N ALA A 462 -20.27 2.43 -24.60
CA ALA A 462 -20.72 1.66 -25.76
C ALA A 462 -20.36 2.28 -27.10
N TYR A 463 -20.26 1.42 -28.13
CA TYR A 463 -20.15 1.81 -29.53
C TYR A 463 -21.53 1.84 -30.18
N TYR A 464 -21.77 2.84 -31.00
CA TYR A 464 -23.05 3.07 -31.69
C TYR A 464 -22.83 3.27 -33.19
N GLY A 465 -23.91 3.28 -33.95
CA GLY A 465 -23.86 3.45 -35.39
C GLY A 465 -23.30 2.22 -36.10
N MET A 466 -22.85 2.41 -37.34
CA MET A 466 -22.19 1.33 -38.10
C MET A 466 -20.77 1.15 -37.60
N ASN A 467 -20.52 0.00 -37.01
CA ASN A 467 -19.22 -0.38 -36.50
C ASN A 467 -18.99 -1.89 -36.62
N CYS A 468 -17.74 -2.34 -36.53
CA CYS A 468 -17.42 -3.74 -36.32
C CYS A 468 -16.49 -3.87 -35.11
N LYS A 469 -16.56 -5.01 -34.43
CA LYS A 469 -15.73 -5.30 -33.27
C LYS A 469 -15.03 -6.62 -33.45
N ARG A 470 -13.77 -6.69 -33.09
CA ARG A 470 -13.01 -7.93 -33.13
C ARG A 470 -13.16 -8.65 -31.78
N TRP A 471 -13.72 -9.86 -31.83
CA TRP A 471 -13.80 -10.75 -30.69
C TRP A 471 -12.42 -11.32 -30.36
N ASN A 472 -12.04 -11.29 -29.10
CA ASN A 472 -10.83 -11.92 -28.58
C ASN A 472 -11.21 -13.03 -27.58
N PRO A 473 -11.06 -14.32 -27.94
CA PRO A 473 -11.43 -15.43 -27.08
C PRO A 473 -10.57 -15.55 -25.82
N GLU A 474 -9.35 -14.98 -25.79
CA GLU A 474 -8.47 -15.04 -24.62
C GLU A 474 -9.01 -14.22 -23.44
N ILE A 475 -9.65 -13.08 -23.73
CA ILE A 475 -10.27 -12.22 -22.73
C ILE A 475 -11.79 -12.40 -22.66
N SER A 476 -12.38 -13.19 -23.56
CA SER A 476 -13.85 -13.37 -23.71
C SER A 476 -14.60 -12.04 -23.89
N ASP A 477 -14.01 -11.09 -24.63
CA ASP A 477 -14.56 -9.77 -24.90
C ASP A 477 -14.00 -9.22 -26.22
N TYR A 478 -14.48 -8.04 -26.62
CA TYR A 478 -13.98 -7.34 -27.79
C TYR A 478 -12.74 -6.50 -27.44
N ASP A 479 -11.65 -6.66 -28.21
CA ASP A 479 -10.40 -5.94 -28.02
C ASP A 479 -10.19 -4.78 -29.02
N GLN A 480 -10.98 -4.70 -30.07
CA GLN A 480 -10.90 -3.66 -31.08
C GLN A 480 -12.29 -3.30 -31.61
N ALA A 481 -12.52 -2.02 -31.91
CA ALA A 481 -13.71 -1.54 -32.57
C ALA A 481 -13.35 -0.57 -33.68
N ILE A 482 -13.91 -0.80 -34.87
CA ILE A 482 -13.66 -0.04 -36.08
C ILE A 482 -14.96 0.64 -36.50
N LEU A 483 -14.88 1.93 -36.75
CA LEU A 483 -16.05 2.77 -37.02
C LEU A 483 -16.23 3.00 -38.52
N GLY A 484 -17.47 2.86 -38.97
CA GLY A 484 -17.85 3.16 -40.35
C GLY A 484 -17.76 4.67 -40.65
N GLN A 485 -17.10 4.99 -41.72
CA GLN A 485 -16.94 6.37 -42.17
C GLN A 485 -18.16 6.83 -43.03
N PRO A 486 -18.48 8.13 -43.04
CA PRO A 486 -19.58 8.68 -43.81
C PRO A 486 -19.21 8.78 -45.31
N VAL A 487 -18.93 7.64 -45.88
CA VAL A 487 -18.70 7.51 -47.31
C VAL A 487 -19.90 6.79 -47.95
N GLN A 488 -20.28 7.16 -49.15
CA GLN A 488 -21.44 6.59 -49.85
C GLN A 488 -21.35 5.07 -50.09
N GLU A 489 -20.16 4.50 -49.83
CA GLU A 489 -19.89 3.09 -50.01
C GLU A 489 -20.38 2.22 -48.85
N SER A 490 -20.44 2.74 -47.60
CA SER A 490 -20.96 1.98 -46.46
C SER A 490 -22.48 1.92 -46.49
N TYR A 491 -23.03 0.73 -46.33
CA TYR A 491 -24.48 0.55 -46.37
C TYR A 491 -24.96 -0.66 -45.57
N LEU A 492 -26.24 -0.63 -45.26
CA LEU A 492 -27.03 -1.74 -44.74
C LEU A 492 -28.25 -1.91 -45.69
N ASP A 493 -28.38 -3.07 -46.33
CA ASP A 493 -29.56 -3.44 -47.09
C ASP A 493 -30.37 -4.50 -46.33
N ILE A 494 -31.67 -4.28 -46.18
CA ILE A 494 -32.62 -5.21 -45.60
C ILE A 494 -33.71 -5.50 -46.60
N GLU A 495 -33.87 -6.75 -47.02
CA GLU A 495 -34.86 -7.23 -47.93
C GLU A 495 -35.69 -8.34 -47.27
N LYS A 496 -37.00 -8.20 -47.29
CA LYS A 496 -37.91 -9.24 -46.83
C LYS A 496 -38.12 -10.28 -47.93
N THR A 497 -37.83 -11.53 -47.63
CA THR A 497 -37.91 -12.64 -48.57
C THR A 497 -39.08 -13.60 -48.30
N GLY A 498 -39.69 -13.49 -47.10
CA GLY A 498 -40.83 -14.31 -46.67
C GLY A 498 -41.44 -13.79 -45.36
N GLU A 499 -42.36 -14.53 -44.78
CA GLU A 499 -42.93 -14.20 -43.47
C GLU A 499 -41.89 -14.47 -42.37
N GLY A 500 -41.36 -13.39 -41.78
CA GLY A 500 -40.26 -13.46 -40.78
C GLY A 500 -38.88 -13.75 -41.39
N GLU A 501 -38.79 -13.90 -42.72
CA GLU A 501 -37.53 -14.22 -43.39
C GLU A 501 -36.97 -12.99 -44.11
N TYR A 502 -35.68 -12.73 -43.93
CA TYR A 502 -34.98 -11.57 -44.46
C TYR A 502 -33.61 -11.93 -45.05
N THR A 503 -33.21 -11.16 -46.04
CA THR A 503 -31.81 -11.08 -46.46
C THR A 503 -31.26 -9.73 -46.06
N ILE A 504 -30.15 -9.75 -45.31
CA ILE A 504 -29.46 -8.55 -44.83
C ILE A 504 -28.06 -8.55 -45.44
N SER A 505 -27.69 -7.44 -46.09
CA SER A 505 -26.33 -7.22 -46.61
C SER A 505 -25.73 -6.00 -45.91
N TYR A 506 -24.56 -6.17 -45.33
CA TYR A 506 -23.83 -5.14 -44.59
C TYR A 506 -22.49 -4.89 -45.27
N MET A 507 -22.10 -3.63 -45.41
CA MET A 507 -20.76 -3.21 -45.81
C MET A 507 -20.37 -1.97 -45.02
N LEU A 508 -19.28 -2.07 -44.29
CA LEU A 508 -18.64 -0.95 -43.62
C LEU A 508 -17.32 -0.66 -44.32
N VAL A 509 -17.04 0.63 -44.54
CA VAL A 509 -15.77 1.12 -45.08
C VAL A 509 -15.13 1.99 -44.03
N ASP A 510 -13.89 1.71 -43.66
CA ASP A 510 -13.13 2.45 -42.66
C ASP A 510 -12.47 3.72 -43.25
N SER A 511 -11.74 4.46 -42.42
CA SER A 511 -11.03 5.68 -42.81
C SER A 511 -9.88 5.43 -43.81
N ARG A 512 -9.33 4.21 -43.85
CA ARG A 512 -8.26 3.78 -44.79
C ARG A 512 -8.80 3.17 -46.10
N LYS A 513 -10.12 3.08 -46.25
CA LYS A 513 -10.81 2.47 -47.39
C LYS A 513 -10.81 0.95 -47.41
N HIS A 514 -10.37 0.30 -46.34
CA HIS A 514 -10.64 -1.11 -46.16
C HIS A 514 -12.11 -1.33 -45.83
N LYS A 515 -12.62 -2.47 -46.19
CA LYS A 515 -14.03 -2.80 -46.00
C LYS A 515 -14.23 -4.15 -45.33
N ILE A 516 -15.32 -4.23 -44.59
CA ILE A 516 -15.85 -5.49 -44.08
C ILE A 516 -17.26 -5.70 -44.62
N THR A 517 -17.50 -6.88 -45.17
CA THR A 517 -18.81 -7.28 -45.69
C THR A 517 -19.37 -8.46 -44.91
N ALA A 518 -20.70 -8.46 -44.72
CA ALA A 518 -21.42 -9.58 -44.11
C ALA A 518 -22.77 -9.75 -44.78
N LYS A 519 -23.25 -11.00 -44.87
CA LYS A 519 -24.58 -11.34 -45.38
C LYS A 519 -25.29 -12.28 -44.43
N TYR A 520 -26.57 -12.06 -44.25
CA TYR A 520 -27.47 -12.94 -43.52
C TYR A 520 -28.66 -13.30 -44.40
N SER A 521 -29.15 -14.53 -44.32
CA SER A 521 -30.42 -14.93 -44.92
C SER A 521 -31.10 -15.95 -44.02
N GLY A 522 -32.28 -15.62 -43.55
CA GLY A 522 -33.03 -16.47 -42.64
C GLY A 522 -34.03 -15.71 -41.77
N HIS A 523 -34.51 -16.38 -40.75
CA HIS A 523 -35.44 -15.81 -39.80
C HIS A 523 -34.71 -14.79 -38.90
N VAL A 524 -35.29 -13.59 -38.79
CA VAL A 524 -34.73 -12.54 -37.93
C VAL A 524 -35.57 -12.42 -36.66
N GLU A 525 -34.92 -12.58 -35.51
CA GLU A 525 -35.57 -12.35 -34.23
C GLU A 525 -35.63 -10.84 -33.94
N ILE A 526 -36.83 -10.34 -33.60
CA ILE A 526 -37.03 -8.95 -33.21
C ILE A 526 -37.07 -8.87 -31.69
N LEU A 527 -36.08 -8.21 -31.12
CA LEU A 527 -35.98 -7.97 -29.67
C LEU A 527 -36.58 -6.59 -29.33
N GLY A 528 -37.48 -6.53 -28.34
CA GLY A 528 -38.01 -5.28 -27.76
C GLY A 528 -39.32 -4.82 -28.41
N GLY A 529 -40.43 -5.31 -27.88
CA GLY A 529 -41.77 -4.75 -28.06
C GLY A 529 -42.33 -4.33 -26.71
N ASN A 530 -42.77 -3.05 -26.62
CA ASN A 530 -43.49 -2.44 -25.51
C ASN A 530 -42.78 -2.40 -24.11
N GLY A 531 -42.14 -1.29 -23.78
CA GLY A 531 -42.03 -0.77 -22.41
C GLY A 531 -40.71 -0.96 -21.66
N ALA A 532 -39.62 -1.31 -22.29
CA ALA A 532 -38.30 -1.28 -21.60
C ALA A 532 -37.58 0.06 -21.87
N SER A 533 -37.31 0.80 -20.81
CA SER A 533 -36.49 2.01 -20.82
C SER A 533 -35.10 1.73 -21.41
N ALA A 534 -34.63 2.64 -22.26
CA ALA A 534 -33.33 2.60 -22.89
C ALA A 534 -32.22 2.76 -21.83
N SER A 535 -31.76 1.66 -21.23
CA SER A 535 -30.58 1.62 -20.34
C SER A 535 -29.85 0.27 -20.38
N SER A 536 -29.68 -0.32 -21.55
CA SER A 536 -28.76 -1.45 -21.67
C SER A 536 -28.02 -1.37 -23.00
N SER A 537 -26.72 -1.23 -22.93
CA SER A 537 -25.78 -1.41 -24.05
C SER A 537 -26.09 -2.68 -24.81
N PRO A 538 -25.89 -2.70 -26.15
CA PRO A 538 -26.02 -3.91 -26.97
C PRO A 538 -25.11 -5.07 -26.52
N ALA A 539 -24.12 -4.83 -25.67
CA ALA A 539 -23.14 -5.82 -25.26
C ALA A 539 -23.65 -6.91 -24.29
N SER A 540 -24.93 -6.93 -23.92
CA SER A 540 -25.40 -7.89 -22.90
C SER A 540 -26.47 -8.88 -23.38
N LEU A 541 -26.61 -9.14 -24.67
CA LEU A 541 -27.63 -10.06 -25.19
C LEU A 541 -27.33 -11.56 -25.00
N LYS A 542 -26.16 -11.93 -24.46
CA LYS A 542 -25.84 -13.32 -24.08
C LYS A 542 -25.64 -13.52 -22.56
N SER A 543 -26.58 -13.07 -21.73
CA SER A 543 -26.72 -13.65 -20.38
C SER A 543 -28.04 -14.39 -20.27
N ARG A 544 -28.07 -15.58 -20.74
CA ARG A 544 -28.95 -16.66 -20.30
C ARG A 544 -28.10 -17.89 -20.04
#